data_d9347f158734b856fd4de1c3cab2ac7c
#
_entry.id   d9347f158734b856fd4de1c3cab2ac7c
#
_cell.length_a   1.000
_cell.length_b   1.000
_cell.length_c   1.000
_cell.angle_alpha   90.00
_cell.angle_beta   90.00
_cell.angle_gamma   90.00
#
_symmetry.space_group_name_H-M   'P 1'
#
loop_
_entity.id
_entity.type
_entity.pdbx_description
1 polymer ?
#
loop_
_entity_poly.entity_id
_entity_poly.type
_entity_poly.pdbx_seq_one_letter_code
_entity_poly.pdbx_strand_id
1 'polypeptide(L)'
;VRYIAPYVKDKFTDSAVIVMDEKAGYVIPLLSGHLGGAVELSSQLATWTGAVPVQTTATDVQGKFAVDVFAKKNHLYLTEREAAKQISAAVLDGKQVGLWIGEGLVFEQEDFQKSCLKELILCGSKEELYSFAEEHPVIMITKTAGEGRKFVESLAGSLLGDVRNNACGCERKPCILLLYPINIT
;
A
#
# COMPACT_ATOMS: atom_id res chain seq x y z
N VAL A 1 -3.37 27.15 2.88
CA VAL A 1 -4.44 26.33 2.26
C VAL A 1 -5.06 27.05 1.05
N ARG A 2 -5.58 28.29 1.19
CA ARG A 2 -6.27 29.01 0.09
C ARG A 2 -5.44 29.12 -1.19
N TYR A 3 -4.15 29.40 -1.08
CA TYR A 3 -3.25 29.56 -2.24
C TYR A 3 -2.96 28.24 -2.97
N ILE A 4 -2.96 27.11 -2.27
CA ILE A 4 -2.67 25.82 -2.86
C ILE A 4 -3.92 25.10 -3.37
N ALA A 5 -5.11 25.43 -2.86
CA ALA A 5 -6.36 24.75 -3.19
C ALA A 5 -6.63 24.61 -4.70
N PRO A 6 -6.39 25.64 -5.55
CA PRO A 6 -6.59 25.52 -6.99
C PRO A 6 -5.65 24.54 -7.70
N TYR A 7 -4.52 24.18 -7.06
CA TYR A 7 -3.47 23.32 -7.62
C TYR A 7 -3.56 21.88 -7.11
N VAL A 8 -4.40 21.63 -6.12
CA VAL A 8 -4.60 20.27 -5.57
C VAL A 8 -5.43 19.46 -6.54
N LYS A 9 -4.87 18.36 -7.07
CA LYS A 9 -5.50 17.50 -8.08
C LYS A 9 -5.54 16.05 -7.67
N ASP A 10 -4.38 15.45 -7.43
CA ASP A 10 -4.24 14.01 -7.16
C ASP A 10 -3.06 13.77 -6.21
N LYS A 11 -3.30 13.03 -5.13
CA LYS A 11 -2.29 12.67 -4.13
C LYS A 11 -1.06 11.93 -4.69
N PHE A 12 -1.15 11.38 -5.90
CA PHE A 12 -0.05 10.66 -6.56
C PHE A 12 0.84 11.55 -7.41
N THR A 13 0.35 12.73 -7.82
CA THR A 13 1.05 13.65 -8.71
C THR A 13 1.36 15.00 -8.06
N ASP A 14 0.61 15.34 -7.03
CA ASP A 14 0.79 16.61 -6.33
C ASP A 14 2.09 16.60 -5.51
N SER A 15 2.75 17.73 -5.50
CA SER A 15 3.97 17.93 -4.70
C SER A 15 3.70 17.81 -3.21
N ALA A 16 4.73 17.45 -2.44
CA ALA A 16 4.71 17.53 -1.00
C ALA A 16 4.37 18.95 -0.53
N VAL A 17 3.40 19.08 0.36
CA VAL A 17 3.08 20.35 1.03
C VAL A 17 3.19 20.18 2.53
N ILE A 18 3.98 21.06 3.13
CA ILE A 18 4.23 21.08 4.58
C ILE A 18 3.78 22.41 5.13
N VAL A 19 3.24 22.40 6.33
CA VAL A 19 2.93 23.58 7.11
C VAL A 19 3.83 23.60 8.33
N MET A 20 4.43 24.77 8.59
CA MET A 20 5.23 25.04 9.78
C MET A 20 4.74 26.34 10.38
N ASP A 21 4.71 26.44 11.71
CA ASP A 21 4.45 27.70 12.38
C ASP A 21 5.68 28.65 12.32
N GLU A 22 5.47 29.94 12.58
CA GLU A 22 6.53 30.96 12.44
C GLU A 22 7.73 30.77 13.37
N LYS A 23 7.56 30.02 14.45
CA LYS A 23 8.62 29.71 15.42
C LYS A 23 9.26 28.37 15.20
N ALA A 24 8.85 27.70 14.13
CA ALA A 24 9.26 26.31 13.84
C ALA A 24 9.03 25.34 15.03
N GLY A 25 7.94 25.52 15.77
CA GLY A 25 7.57 24.63 16.87
C GLY A 25 6.98 23.32 16.39
N TYR A 26 6.25 23.35 15.27
CA TYR A 26 5.58 22.18 14.68
C TYR A 26 5.79 22.12 13.17
N VAL A 27 5.95 20.90 12.66
CA VAL A 27 6.01 20.62 11.22
C VAL A 27 4.93 19.61 10.86
N ILE A 28 4.03 19.96 9.96
CA ILE A 28 2.82 19.20 9.63
C ILE A 28 2.83 18.87 8.14
N PRO A 29 2.89 17.58 7.74
CA PRO A 29 2.68 17.16 6.36
C PRO A 29 1.20 17.36 6.00
N LEU A 30 0.90 18.29 5.08
CA LEU A 30 -0.47 18.65 4.72
C LEU A 30 -0.99 17.86 3.51
N LEU A 31 -0.16 17.70 2.47
CA LEU A 31 -0.51 16.99 1.24
C LEU A 31 0.62 16.07 0.79
N SER A 32 0.23 15.00 0.07
CA SER A 32 1.14 14.04 -0.56
C SER A 32 2.12 13.42 0.45
N GLY A 33 1.57 12.92 1.58
CA GLY A 33 2.31 12.42 2.73
C GLY A 33 3.36 11.38 2.36
N HIS A 34 2.93 10.21 1.87
CA HIS A 34 3.80 9.08 1.62
C HIS A 34 4.48 9.17 0.24
N LEU A 35 3.70 9.11 -0.84
CA LEU A 35 4.24 9.10 -2.21
C LEU A 35 4.94 10.40 -2.56
N GLY A 36 4.36 11.55 -2.22
CA GLY A 36 4.98 12.85 -2.45
C GLY A 36 6.11 13.18 -1.49
N GLY A 37 6.26 12.42 -0.39
CA GLY A 37 7.37 12.56 0.55
C GLY A 37 7.19 13.63 1.63
N ALA A 38 5.96 14.16 1.84
CA ALA A 38 5.75 15.20 2.85
C ALA A 38 6.00 14.71 4.28
N VAL A 39 5.73 13.45 4.60
CA VAL A 39 6.01 12.86 5.92
C VAL A 39 7.51 12.78 6.17
N GLU A 40 8.26 12.26 5.20
CA GLU A 40 9.72 12.15 5.28
C GLU A 40 10.37 13.54 5.40
N LEU A 41 9.98 14.48 4.54
CA LEU A 41 10.49 15.86 4.56
C LEU A 41 10.13 16.58 5.86
N SER A 42 8.94 16.34 6.43
CA SER A 42 8.55 16.88 7.74
C SER A 42 9.45 16.38 8.86
N SER A 43 9.82 15.10 8.83
CA SER A 43 10.72 14.49 9.80
C SER A 43 12.15 15.07 9.68
N GLN A 44 12.63 15.28 8.47
CA GLN A 44 13.93 15.90 8.22
C GLN A 44 13.96 17.37 8.71
N LEU A 45 12.94 18.14 8.37
CA LEU A 45 12.82 19.53 8.83
C LEU A 45 12.74 19.60 10.36
N ALA A 46 11.98 18.73 10.99
CA ALA A 46 11.89 18.63 12.44
C ALA A 46 13.26 18.37 13.07
N THR A 47 14.06 17.46 12.49
CA THR A 47 15.41 17.17 12.95
C THR A 47 16.33 18.40 12.84
N TRP A 48 16.24 19.17 11.76
CA TRP A 48 17.10 20.34 11.55
C TRP A 48 16.72 21.55 12.40
N THR A 49 15.42 21.71 12.69
CA THR A 49 14.90 22.90 13.39
C THR A 49 14.64 22.67 14.88
N GLY A 50 14.61 21.40 15.32
CA GLY A 50 14.15 21.03 16.66
C GLY A 50 12.64 21.08 16.82
N ALA A 51 11.88 21.21 15.71
CA ALA A 51 10.43 21.19 15.71
C ALA A 51 9.85 19.82 16.06
N VAL A 52 8.58 19.78 16.45
CA VAL A 52 7.82 18.55 16.64
C VAL A 52 7.17 18.14 15.33
N PRO A 53 7.51 16.97 14.74
CA PRO A 53 6.81 16.47 13.56
C PRO A 53 5.42 15.96 13.98
N VAL A 54 4.37 16.41 13.28
CA VAL A 54 2.99 16.01 13.55
C VAL A 54 2.60 14.93 12.52
N GLN A 55 2.39 13.70 13.00
CA GLN A 55 1.89 12.64 12.14
C GLN A 55 0.40 12.85 11.88
N THR A 56 0.00 12.84 10.60
CA THR A 56 -1.38 13.12 10.17
C THR A 56 -2.01 11.97 9.39
N THR A 57 -1.22 10.99 8.93
CA THR A 57 -1.73 9.84 8.19
C THR A 57 -2.17 8.73 9.14
N ALA A 58 -3.32 8.10 8.84
CA ALA A 58 -3.91 7.10 9.74
C ALA A 58 -2.99 5.90 9.96
N THR A 59 -2.28 5.44 8.93
CA THR A 59 -1.32 4.34 9.02
C THR A 59 -0.14 4.67 9.91
N ASP A 60 0.43 5.87 9.80
CA ASP A 60 1.55 6.30 10.64
C ASP A 60 1.14 6.46 12.11
N VAL A 61 -0.03 7.12 12.35
CA VAL A 61 -0.56 7.32 13.72
C VAL A 61 -0.84 5.99 14.41
N GLN A 62 -1.32 4.98 13.66
CA GLN A 62 -1.64 3.67 14.23
C GLN A 62 -0.48 2.68 14.16
N GLY A 63 0.66 3.03 13.55
CA GLY A 63 1.80 2.14 13.33
C GLY A 63 1.45 0.92 12.48
N LYS A 64 0.53 1.07 11.51
CA LYS A 64 0.04 -0.01 10.66
C LYS A 64 0.75 -0.04 9.31
N PHE A 65 0.70 -1.21 8.67
CA PHE A 65 1.29 -1.40 7.35
C PHE A 65 0.68 -0.46 6.30
N ALA A 66 1.54 0.25 5.58
CA ALA A 66 1.18 1.12 4.48
C ALA A 66 1.79 0.58 3.19
N VAL A 67 0.97 0.00 2.32
CA VAL A 67 1.42 -0.68 1.10
C VAL A 67 2.14 0.26 0.12
N ASP A 68 1.76 1.52 0.07
CA ASP A 68 2.38 2.54 -0.77
C ASP A 68 3.77 2.95 -0.25
N VAL A 69 3.95 3.04 1.07
CA VAL A 69 5.26 3.27 1.72
C VAL A 69 6.17 2.08 1.47
N PHE A 70 5.66 0.86 1.69
CA PHE A 70 6.40 -0.37 1.43
C PHE A 70 6.86 -0.45 -0.03
N ALA A 71 5.95 -0.20 -0.98
CA ALA A 71 6.27 -0.22 -2.40
C ALA A 71 7.35 0.82 -2.77
N LYS A 72 7.22 2.06 -2.25
CA LYS A 72 8.20 3.13 -2.48
C LYS A 72 9.58 2.77 -1.92
N LYS A 73 9.65 2.33 -0.66
CA LYS A 73 10.91 1.96 0.03
C LYS A 73 11.65 0.85 -0.71
N ASN A 74 10.91 -0.12 -1.23
CA ASN A 74 11.47 -1.29 -1.92
C ASN A 74 11.54 -1.14 -3.44
N HIS A 75 11.36 0.08 -3.98
CA HIS A 75 11.39 0.35 -5.43
C HIS A 75 10.45 -0.57 -6.23
N LEU A 76 9.24 -0.81 -5.70
CA LEU A 76 8.23 -1.61 -6.35
C LEU A 76 7.21 -0.72 -7.08
N TYR A 77 6.81 -1.14 -8.27
CA TYR A 77 5.70 -0.55 -8.98
C TYR A 77 4.37 -1.10 -8.45
N LEU A 78 3.43 -0.21 -8.17
CA LEU A 78 2.10 -0.52 -7.68
C LEU A 78 1.13 -0.44 -8.87
N THR A 79 0.53 -1.58 -9.25
CA THR A 79 -0.28 -1.67 -10.47
C THR A 79 -1.63 -1.00 -10.37
N GLU A 80 -2.34 -1.18 -9.24
CA GLU A 80 -3.73 -0.77 -9.10
C GLU A 80 -3.97 0.07 -7.85
N ARG A 81 -4.25 1.35 -8.06
CA ARG A 81 -4.47 2.33 -6.99
C ARG A 81 -5.70 1.98 -6.14
N GLU A 82 -6.75 1.45 -6.76
CA GLU A 82 -7.98 1.11 -6.04
C GLU A 82 -7.77 -0.11 -5.12
N ALA A 83 -7.08 -1.14 -5.59
CA ALA A 83 -6.69 -2.27 -4.75
C ALA A 83 -5.80 -1.82 -3.57
N ALA A 84 -4.85 -0.92 -3.80
CA ALA A 84 -4.02 -0.37 -2.72
C ALA A 84 -4.84 0.37 -1.66
N LYS A 85 -5.88 1.12 -2.05
CA LYS A 85 -6.80 1.77 -1.10
C LYS A 85 -7.59 0.76 -0.29
N GLN A 86 -8.13 -0.28 -0.94
CA GLN A 86 -8.89 -1.34 -0.28
C GLN A 86 -8.03 -2.11 0.72
N ILE A 87 -6.78 -2.42 0.37
CA ILE A 87 -5.81 -3.05 1.27
C ILE A 87 -5.53 -2.14 2.47
N SER A 88 -5.23 -0.86 2.23
CA SER A 88 -4.97 0.10 3.31
C SER A 88 -6.19 0.23 4.24
N ALA A 89 -7.40 0.27 3.70
CA ALA A 89 -8.63 0.29 4.48
C ALA A 89 -8.80 -1.00 5.31
N ALA A 90 -8.56 -2.17 4.71
CA ALA A 90 -8.64 -3.46 5.40
C ALA A 90 -7.66 -3.53 6.58
N VAL A 91 -6.41 -3.11 6.38
CA VAL A 91 -5.38 -3.05 7.43
C VAL A 91 -5.79 -2.08 8.55
N LEU A 92 -6.31 -0.90 8.22
CA LEU A 92 -6.79 0.07 9.21
C LEU A 92 -7.98 -0.48 10.02
N ASP A 93 -8.88 -1.23 9.38
CA ASP A 93 -9.99 -1.92 10.02
C ASP A 93 -9.57 -3.15 10.85
N GLY A 94 -8.29 -3.52 10.87
CA GLY A 94 -7.78 -4.72 11.54
C GLY A 94 -8.16 -6.03 10.85
N LYS A 95 -8.56 -5.99 9.58
CA LYS A 95 -8.85 -7.17 8.76
C LYS A 95 -7.57 -7.81 8.25
N GLN A 96 -7.63 -9.11 7.99
CA GLN A 96 -6.52 -9.85 7.43
C GLN A 96 -6.31 -9.53 5.95
N VAL A 97 -5.04 -9.48 5.55
CA VAL A 97 -4.58 -9.28 4.18
C VAL A 97 -3.55 -10.35 3.85
N GLY A 98 -3.78 -11.13 2.81
CA GLY A 98 -2.81 -12.13 2.36
C GLY A 98 -1.60 -11.46 1.69
N LEU A 99 -0.41 -12.00 1.94
CA LEU A 99 0.83 -11.55 1.31
C LEU A 99 1.58 -12.76 0.76
N TRP A 100 1.88 -12.75 -0.54
CA TRP A 100 2.78 -13.71 -1.14
C TRP A 100 3.96 -12.99 -1.80
N ILE A 101 5.15 -13.52 -1.55
CA ILE A 101 6.41 -12.98 -2.07
C ILE A 101 7.00 -14.01 -3.04
N GLY A 102 7.24 -13.60 -4.27
CA GLY A 102 7.83 -14.43 -5.32
C GLY A 102 9.22 -14.95 -4.96
N GLU A 103 9.56 -16.13 -5.44
CA GLU A 103 10.83 -16.79 -5.17
C GLU A 103 12.04 -15.90 -5.50
N GLY A 104 12.99 -15.85 -4.58
CA GLY A 104 14.23 -15.08 -4.74
C GLY A 104 14.07 -13.56 -4.62
N LEU A 105 12.92 -13.07 -4.19
CA LEU A 105 12.75 -11.71 -3.66
C LEU A 105 12.98 -11.75 -2.16
N VAL A 106 13.79 -10.84 -1.66
CA VAL A 106 14.11 -10.72 -0.23
C VAL A 106 13.84 -9.30 0.20
N PHE A 107 13.10 -9.14 1.27
CA PHE A 107 12.82 -7.86 1.92
C PHE A 107 13.34 -7.89 3.34
N GLU A 108 13.74 -6.74 3.87
CA GLU A 108 14.23 -6.67 5.24
C GLU A 108 13.08 -6.83 6.25
N GLN A 109 13.38 -7.46 7.40
CA GLN A 109 12.36 -7.65 8.46
C GLN A 109 11.79 -6.34 8.98
N GLU A 110 12.55 -5.25 8.90
CA GLU A 110 12.10 -3.91 9.27
C GLU A 110 11.00 -3.37 8.36
N ASP A 111 10.90 -3.88 7.13
CA ASP A 111 9.85 -3.53 6.18
C ASP A 111 8.48 -4.05 6.62
N PHE A 112 8.49 -5.10 7.43
CA PHE A 112 7.33 -5.68 8.08
C PHE A 112 7.44 -5.41 9.58
N GLN A 113 7.19 -4.15 10.02
CA GLN A 113 7.25 -3.81 11.45
C GLN A 113 6.43 -4.80 12.28
N LYS A 114 6.91 -5.15 13.47
CA LYS A 114 6.26 -6.14 14.35
C LYS A 114 4.78 -5.88 14.63
N SER A 115 4.35 -4.62 14.56
CA SER A 115 2.94 -4.21 14.68
C SER A 115 2.09 -4.54 13.46
N CYS A 116 2.70 -4.67 12.27
CA CYS A 116 2.01 -4.94 11.01
C CYS A 116 1.73 -6.43 10.77
N LEU A 117 2.40 -7.32 11.51
CA LEU A 117 2.30 -8.77 11.33
C LEU A 117 0.96 -9.36 11.82
N LYS A 118 0.11 -8.56 12.47
CA LYS A 118 -1.20 -9.05 12.92
C LYS A 118 -2.21 -9.12 11.78
N GLU A 119 -2.15 -8.17 10.88
CA GLU A 119 -3.07 -8.06 9.75
C GLU A 119 -2.51 -8.73 8.48
N LEU A 120 -1.18 -8.84 8.34
CA LEU A 120 -0.55 -9.48 7.18
C LEU A 120 -0.35 -10.98 7.41
N ILE A 121 -0.97 -11.80 6.59
CA ILE A 121 -0.82 -13.27 6.58
C ILE A 121 0.10 -13.67 5.44
N LEU A 122 1.29 -14.16 5.78
CA LEU A 122 2.24 -14.63 4.77
C LEU A 122 1.79 -15.99 4.22
N CYS A 123 1.45 -16.03 2.95
CA CYS A 123 1.11 -17.25 2.23
C CYS A 123 2.39 -17.92 1.70
N GLY A 124 2.58 -19.20 1.99
CA GLY A 124 3.76 -19.98 1.59
C GLY A 124 3.74 -20.38 0.13
N SER A 125 2.57 -20.43 -0.49
CA SER A 125 2.40 -20.79 -1.90
C SER A 125 1.38 -19.90 -2.62
N LYS A 126 1.36 -20.01 -3.95
CA LYS A 126 0.35 -19.32 -4.78
C LYS A 126 -1.04 -19.91 -4.54
N GLU A 127 -1.15 -21.20 -4.34
CA GLU A 127 -2.39 -21.91 -4.07
C GLU A 127 -3.00 -21.46 -2.75
N GLU A 128 -2.18 -21.26 -1.72
CA GLU A 128 -2.63 -20.69 -0.44
C GLU A 128 -3.14 -19.26 -0.60
N LEU A 129 -2.41 -18.45 -1.38
CA LEU A 129 -2.85 -17.08 -1.69
C LEU A 129 -4.19 -17.07 -2.46
N TYR A 130 -4.42 -18.04 -3.35
CA TYR A 130 -5.68 -18.19 -4.06
C TYR A 130 -6.86 -18.44 -3.12
N SER A 131 -6.73 -19.43 -2.26
CA SER A 131 -7.79 -19.71 -1.27
C SER A 131 -8.04 -18.52 -0.37
N PHE A 132 -6.99 -17.79 0.00
CA PHE A 132 -7.12 -16.60 0.84
C PHE A 132 -7.83 -15.45 0.12
N ALA A 133 -7.61 -15.29 -1.19
CA ALA A 133 -8.19 -14.23 -2.02
C ALA A 133 -9.71 -14.33 -2.21
N GLU A 134 -10.32 -15.49 -1.90
CA GLU A 134 -11.77 -15.67 -1.95
C GLU A 134 -12.51 -14.79 -0.94
N GLU A 135 -11.92 -14.61 0.24
CA GLU A 135 -12.57 -13.90 1.35
C GLU A 135 -11.85 -12.61 1.75
N HIS A 136 -10.58 -12.48 1.43
CA HIS A 136 -9.71 -11.40 1.91
C HIS A 136 -8.97 -10.70 0.76
N PRO A 137 -8.62 -9.41 0.91
CA PRO A 137 -7.72 -8.76 -0.02
C PRO A 137 -6.32 -9.36 0.06
N VAL A 138 -5.59 -9.39 -1.06
CA VAL A 138 -4.25 -9.99 -1.13
C VAL A 138 -3.25 -9.09 -1.84
N ILE A 139 -2.00 -9.17 -1.41
CA ILE A 139 -0.83 -8.54 -2.03
C ILE A 139 0.03 -9.65 -2.63
N MET A 140 0.37 -9.50 -3.89
CA MET A 140 1.28 -10.37 -4.58
C MET A 140 2.50 -9.59 -5.03
N ILE A 141 3.68 -10.04 -4.65
CA ILE A 141 4.95 -9.45 -5.09
C ILE A 141 5.64 -10.42 -6.04
N THR A 142 5.84 -10.01 -7.30
CA THR A 142 6.45 -10.84 -8.36
C THR A 142 7.70 -10.17 -8.90
N LYS A 143 8.56 -10.93 -9.59
CA LYS A 143 9.76 -10.38 -10.25
C LYS A 143 9.41 -9.52 -11.45
N THR A 144 8.33 -9.81 -12.15
CA THR A 144 7.92 -9.12 -13.37
C THR A 144 6.41 -8.92 -13.42
N ALA A 145 5.99 -7.86 -14.10
CA ALA A 145 4.57 -7.61 -14.37
C ALA A 145 3.88 -8.77 -15.12
N GLY A 146 4.60 -9.42 -16.04
CA GLY A 146 4.06 -10.53 -16.83
C GLY A 146 3.74 -11.77 -16.00
N GLU A 147 4.56 -12.07 -15.00
CA GLU A 147 4.32 -13.16 -14.07
C GLU A 147 3.05 -12.91 -13.25
N GLY A 148 2.92 -11.71 -12.70
CA GLY A 148 1.74 -11.35 -11.92
C GLY A 148 0.44 -11.32 -12.73
N ARG A 149 0.47 -10.81 -13.98
CA ARG A 149 -0.72 -10.80 -14.86
C ARG A 149 -1.22 -12.19 -15.17
N LYS A 150 -0.32 -13.12 -15.53
CA LYS A 150 -0.69 -14.52 -15.78
C LYS A 150 -1.38 -15.16 -14.58
N PHE A 151 -0.92 -14.79 -13.38
CA PHE A 151 -1.52 -15.25 -12.16
C PHE A 151 -2.94 -14.69 -11.94
N VAL A 152 -3.13 -13.39 -12.10
CA VAL A 152 -4.45 -12.75 -11.99
C VAL A 152 -5.44 -13.30 -13.01
N GLU A 153 -4.99 -13.57 -14.24
CA GLU A 153 -5.79 -14.20 -15.29
C GLU A 153 -6.19 -15.63 -14.94
N SER A 154 -5.28 -16.41 -14.36
CA SER A 154 -5.54 -17.76 -13.88
C SER A 154 -6.59 -17.77 -12.74
N LEU A 155 -6.48 -16.82 -11.81
CA LEU A 155 -7.47 -16.61 -10.75
C LEU A 155 -8.85 -16.27 -11.31
N ALA A 156 -8.91 -15.30 -12.22
CA ALA A 156 -10.16 -14.89 -12.84
C ALA A 156 -10.82 -16.06 -13.59
N GLY A 157 -10.02 -16.90 -14.25
CA GLY A 157 -10.50 -18.13 -14.91
C GLY A 157 -11.07 -19.18 -13.95
N SER A 158 -10.41 -19.38 -12.81
CA SER A 158 -10.84 -20.31 -11.76
C SER A 158 -12.13 -19.83 -11.08
N LEU A 159 -12.16 -18.58 -10.64
CA LEU A 159 -13.32 -18.01 -9.97
C LEU A 159 -14.54 -17.85 -10.89
N LEU A 160 -14.34 -17.55 -12.19
CA LEU A 160 -15.44 -17.52 -13.16
C LEU A 160 -15.96 -18.92 -13.52
N GLY A 161 -15.16 -19.95 -13.35
CA GLY A 161 -15.58 -21.36 -13.52
C GLY A 161 -16.59 -21.79 -12.45
N ASP A 162 -16.40 -21.39 -11.22
CA ASP A 162 -17.27 -21.74 -10.09
C ASP A 162 -18.55 -20.91 -9.99
N VAL A 163 -18.53 -19.66 -10.49
CA VAL A 163 -19.71 -18.77 -10.48
C VAL A 163 -20.84 -19.25 -11.39
N ARG A 164 -20.56 -20.09 -12.37
CA ARG A 164 -21.65 -20.69 -13.20
C ARG A 164 -22.56 -21.65 -12.45
N ASN A 165 -22.17 -22.11 -11.25
CA ASN A 165 -22.93 -23.06 -10.45
C ASN A 165 -23.61 -22.47 -9.20
N ASN A 166 -23.33 -21.21 -8.82
CA ASN A 166 -23.95 -20.59 -7.65
C ASN A 166 -24.76 -19.34 -8.04
N ALA A 167 -26.08 -19.53 -8.12
CA ALA A 167 -27.07 -18.48 -8.35
C ALA A 167 -27.26 -17.59 -7.12
N CYS A 168 -26.26 -16.85 -6.70
CA CYS A 168 -26.39 -15.77 -5.74
C CYS A 168 -25.63 -14.55 -6.26
N GLY A 169 -26.38 -13.52 -6.69
CA GLY A 169 -25.92 -12.37 -7.45
C GLY A 169 -25.07 -11.34 -6.68
N CYS A 170 -23.95 -11.77 -6.11
CA CYS A 170 -22.97 -10.88 -5.51
C CYS A 170 -21.58 -11.23 -6.02
N GLU A 171 -21.25 -10.70 -7.21
CA GLU A 171 -19.89 -10.78 -7.78
C GLU A 171 -18.93 -9.91 -6.94
N ARG A 172 -18.40 -10.46 -5.87
CA ARG A 172 -17.22 -9.86 -5.22
C ARG A 172 -16.00 -10.23 -6.05
N LYS A 173 -15.54 -9.29 -6.86
CA LYS A 173 -14.23 -9.43 -7.51
C LYS A 173 -13.15 -9.48 -6.43
N PRO A 174 -12.21 -10.45 -6.47
CA PRO A 174 -11.13 -10.50 -5.50
C PRO A 174 -10.29 -9.21 -5.58
N CYS A 175 -9.97 -8.64 -4.43
CA CYS A 175 -9.08 -7.48 -4.36
C CYS A 175 -7.63 -7.98 -4.38
N ILE A 176 -6.97 -7.90 -5.52
CA ILE A 176 -5.58 -8.33 -5.70
C ILE A 176 -4.74 -7.14 -6.08
N LEU A 177 -3.70 -6.87 -5.28
CA LEU A 177 -2.69 -5.88 -5.59
C LEU A 177 -1.41 -6.56 -6.03
N LEU A 178 -0.98 -6.26 -7.24
CA LEU A 178 0.28 -6.73 -7.78
C LEU A 178 1.37 -5.67 -7.60
N LEU A 179 2.51 -6.09 -7.06
CA LEU A 179 3.74 -5.30 -6.95
C LEU A 179 4.88 -6.02 -7.69
N TYR A 180 5.75 -5.25 -8.34
CA TYR A 180 6.98 -5.79 -8.97
C TYR A 180 8.07 -4.71 -9.00
N PRO A 181 9.38 -5.10 -9.05
CA PRO A 181 10.48 -4.15 -9.08
C PRO A 181 10.40 -3.18 -10.26
N ILE A 182 10.70 -1.92 -10.01
CA ILE A 182 10.90 -0.94 -11.06
C ILE A 182 12.26 -1.24 -11.67
N ASN A 183 12.28 -1.75 -12.90
CA ASN A 183 13.55 -1.91 -13.64
C ASN A 183 14.05 -0.51 -13.99
N ILE A 184 15.02 -0.02 -13.24
CA ILE A 184 15.81 1.15 -13.60
C ILE A 184 16.88 0.62 -14.60
N THR A 185 16.57 0.70 -15.89
CA THR A 185 17.54 0.52 -16.96
C THR A 185 18.34 1.79 -17.13
#